data_d2819d04fa357f8baf9f3f816fd17d42
#
_entry.id   d2819d04fa357f8baf9f3f816fd17d42
#
_cell.length_a   1.000
_cell.length_b   1.000
_cell.length_c   1.000
_cell.angle_alpha   90.00
_cell.angle_beta   90.00
_cell.angle_gamma   90.00
#
_symmetry.space_group_name_H-M   'P 1'
#
loop_
_entity.id
_entity.type
_entity.pdbx_description
1 polymer ?
#
loop_
_entity_poly.entity_id
_entity_poly.type
_entity_poly.pdbx_seq_one_letter_code
_entity_poly.pdbx_strand_id
1 'polypeptide(L)'
;MKKTQTLLLKAVLFLVALVWILPMIWMLSLSLTPNTILQSNPTTLLPIRPTLENFFSIFNVGLTTRWFLNSVVVTGVTTVATIILQSMAAYAVAKIPFRGKMIVYPMLLAGLMVPKEAMFIPLFLMFAEVNMH
;
A
#
# COMPACT_ATOMS: atom_id res chain seq x y z
N MET A 1 22.35 16.26 -22.36
CA MET A 1 23.15 15.52 -21.35
C MET A 1 24.18 14.65 -22.08
N LYS A 2 25.46 14.68 -21.66
CA LYS A 2 26.50 13.85 -22.28
C LYS A 2 26.20 12.36 -21.98
N LYS A 3 26.41 11.48 -22.95
CA LYS A 3 26.10 10.02 -22.87
C LYS A 3 26.65 9.38 -21.56
N THR A 4 27.79 9.85 -21.09
CA THR A 4 28.43 9.43 -19.83
C THR A 4 27.61 9.79 -18.59
N GLN A 5 27.01 10.99 -18.56
CA GLN A 5 26.15 11.43 -17.43
C GLN A 5 24.89 10.59 -17.32
N THR A 6 24.29 10.24 -18.47
CA THR A 6 23.11 9.36 -18.51
C THR A 6 23.45 7.95 -18.04
N LEU A 7 24.63 7.43 -18.39
CA LEU A 7 25.09 6.12 -17.95
C LEU A 7 25.34 6.09 -16.44
N LEU A 8 26.02 7.11 -15.92
CA LEU A 8 26.27 7.24 -14.48
C LEU A 8 24.97 7.34 -13.70
N LEU A 9 24.00 8.15 -14.16
CA LEU A 9 22.69 8.27 -13.53
C LEU A 9 21.96 6.93 -13.49
N LYS A 10 21.96 6.18 -14.60
CA LYS A 10 21.34 4.85 -14.67
C LYS A 10 22.00 3.86 -13.70
N ALA A 11 23.35 3.90 -13.58
CA ALA A 11 24.08 3.05 -12.65
C ALA A 11 23.71 3.37 -11.19
N VAL A 12 23.66 4.64 -10.83
CA VAL A 12 23.24 5.09 -9.48
C VAL A 12 21.80 4.66 -9.19
N LEU A 13 20.87 4.89 -10.11
CA LEU A 13 19.47 4.47 -9.94
C LEU A 13 19.33 2.95 -9.79
N PHE A 14 20.12 2.19 -10.53
CA PHE A 14 20.14 0.73 -10.41
C PHE A 14 20.65 0.28 -9.04
N LEU A 15 21.74 0.90 -8.54
CA LEU A 15 22.26 0.58 -7.20
C LEU A 15 21.24 0.94 -6.11
N VAL A 16 20.58 2.08 -6.21
CA VAL A 16 19.51 2.47 -5.29
C VAL A 16 18.37 1.46 -5.33
N ALA A 17 17.95 1.05 -6.52
CA ALA A 17 16.90 0.04 -6.68
C ALA A 17 17.28 -1.31 -6.03
N LEU A 18 18.54 -1.75 -6.17
CA LEU A 18 19.03 -2.96 -5.51
C LEU A 18 18.92 -2.87 -3.98
N VAL A 19 19.30 -1.71 -3.40
CA VAL A 19 19.18 -1.50 -1.93
C VAL A 19 17.72 -1.58 -1.49
N TRP A 20 16.79 -1.03 -2.27
CA TRP A 20 15.35 -1.09 -1.97
C TRP A 20 14.75 -2.51 -2.11
N ILE A 21 15.33 -3.36 -2.93
CA ILE A 21 14.89 -4.74 -3.11
C ILE A 21 15.39 -5.65 -1.97
N LEU A 22 16.51 -5.34 -1.31
CA LEU A 22 17.08 -6.16 -0.25
C LEU A 22 16.09 -6.54 0.86
N PRO A 23 15.32 -5.62 1.48
CA PRO A 23 14.34 -5.98 2.49
C PRO A 23 13.24 -6.89 1.96
N MET A 24 12.86 -6.76 0.69
CA MET A 24 11.85 -7.64 0.08
C MET A 24 12.39 -9.07 -0.11
N ILE A 25 13.64 -9.20 -0.56
CA ILE A 25 14.31 -10.51 -0.68
C ILE A 25 14.43 -11.15 0.71
N TRP A 26 14.80 -10.37 1.72
CA TRP A 26 14.89 -10.86 3.09
C TRP A 26 13.53 -11.33 3.62
N MET A 27 12.46 -10.56 3.46
CA MET A 27 11.10 -10.98 3.82
C MET A 27 10.70 -12.28 3.11
N LEU A 28 11.00 -12.41 1.82
CA LEU A 28 10.73 -13.63 1.05
C LEU A 28 11.53 -14.82 1.61
N SER A 29 12.79 -14.61 1.94
CA SER A 29 13.64 -15.61 2.56
C SER A 29 13.08 -16.10 3.91
N LEU A 30 12.66 -15.15 4.77
CA LEU A 30 12.05 -15.48 6.06
C LEU A 30 10.72 -16.23 5.89
N SER A 31 9.88 -15.84 4.94
CA SER A 31 8.59 -16.51 4.68
C SER A 31 8.75 -17.98 4.24
N LEU A 32 9.86 -18.29 3.58
CA LEU A 32 10.22 -19.65 3.13
C LEU A 32 11.02 -20.44 4.17
N THR A 33 11.37 -19.85 5.31
CA THR A 33 12.18 -20.53 6.35
C THR A 33 11.26 -21.11 7.43
N PRO A 34 11.44 -22.39 7.84
CA PRO A 34 10.66 -22.98 8.92
C PRO A 34 10.78 -22.20 10.23
N ASN A 35 9.68 -22.10 11.00
CA ASN A 35 9.63 -21.37 12.27
C ASN A 35 10.63 -21.89 13.29
N THR A 36 10.94 -23.19 13.28
CA THR A 36 11.95 -23.81 14.17
C THR A 36 13.35 -23.25 13.94
N ILE A 37 13.68 -22.94 12.67
CA ILE A 37 14.98 -22.35 12.31
C ILE A 37 14.98 -20.84 12.66
N LEU A 38 13.86 -20.14 12.43
CA LEU A 38 13.75 -18.71 12.75
C LEU A 38 13.88 -18.43 14.25
N GLN A 39 13.40 -19.34 15.10
CA GLN A 39 13.56 -19.22 16.55
C GLN A 39 15.01 -19.35 17.00
N SER A 40 15.81 -20.18 16.32
CA SER A 40 17.23 -20.35 16.63
C SER A 40 18.15 -19.34 15.94
N ASN A 41 17.78 -18.88 14.72
CA ASN A 41 18.57 -17.95 13.90
C ASN A 41 17.66 -16.91 13.22
N PRO A 42 17.22 -15.87 13.93
CA PRO A 42 16.28 -14.87 13.40
C PRO A 42 16.89 -13.97 12.29
N THR A 43 18.19 -13.93 12.14
CA THR A 43 18.92 -13.07 11.18
C THR A 43 19.33 -13.79 9.89
N THR A 44 18.75 -14.95 9.61
CA THR A 44 19.06 -15.72 8.40
C THR A 44 18.69 -14.93 7.14
N LEU A 45 19.69 -14.65 6.28
CA LEU A 45 19.48 -13.93 5.02
C LEU A 45 18.96 -14.83 3.89
N LEU A 46 19.28 -16.12 3.92
CA LEU A 46 18.85 -17.09 2.92
C LEU A 46 18.12 -18.25 3.60
N PRO A 47 17.10 -18.83 2.96
CA PRO A 47 16.35 -19.94 3.54
C PRO A 47 17.23 -21.19 3.56
N ILE A 48 17.55 -21.71 4.76
CA ILE A 48 18.41 -22.88 4.95
C ILE A 48 17.69 -24.16 4.50
N ARG A 49 16.38 -24.22 4.67
CA ARG A 49 15.49 -25.31 4.20
C ARG A 49 14.19 -24.68 3.71
N PRO A 50 14.08 -24.33 2.41
CA PRO A 50 12.87 -23.69 1.89
C PRO A 50 11.63 -24.56 2.10
N THR A 51 10.59 -23.99 2.70
CA THR A 51 9.29 -24.63 2.93
C THR A 51 8.14 -23.67 2.61
N LEU A 52 7.02 -24.21 2.17
CA LEU A 52 5.77 -23.47 2.00
C LEU A 52 4.84 -23.62 3.21
N GLU A 53 5.28 -24.30 4.26
CA GLU A 53 4.47 -24.59 5.45
C GLU A 53 3.90 -23.31 6.10
N ASN A 54 4.69 -22.24 6.15
CA ASN A 54 4.25 -20.96 6.69
C ASN A 54 3.05 -20.39 5.92
N PHE A 55 3.03 -20.54 4.59
CA PHE A 55 1.91 -20.09 3.76
C PHE A 55 0.65 -20.94 4.01
N PHE A 56 0.80 -22.27 4.09
CA PHE A 56 -0.32 -23.16 4.41
C PHE A 56 -0.86 -22.92 5.83
N SER A 57 0.04 -22.71 6.80
CA SER A 57 -0.36 -22.47 8.19
C SER A 57 -1.19 -21.19 8.33
N ILE A 58 -0.85 -20.12 7.62
CA ILE A 58 -1.59 -18.85 7.63
C ILE A 58 -3.03 -19.05 7.15
N PHE A 59 -3.23 -19.81 6.08
CA PHE A 59 -4.59 -20.09 5.56
C PHE A 59 -5.39 -21.06 6.45
N ASN A 60 -4.71 -21.90 7.21
CA ASN A 60 -5.35 -22.83 8.17
C ASN A 60 -5.75 -22.15 9.49
N VAL A 61 -5.18 -21.00 9.82
CA VAL A 61 -5.62 -20.16 10.96
C VAL A 61 -6.91 -19.46 10.57
N GLY A 62 -8.06 -20.08 10.77
CA GLY A 62 -9.42 -19.85 10.30
C GLY A 62 -9.96 -18.45 10.01
N LEU A 63 -9.27 -17.37 10.40
CA LEU A 63 -9.68 -15.99 10.16
C LEU A 63 -8.93 -15.29 9.02
N THR A 64 -7.74 -15.76 8.65
CA THR A 64 -6.88 -15.08 7.66
C THR A 64 -7.55 -15.00 6.29
N THR A 65 -8.17 -16.08 5.84
CA THR A 65 -8.92 -16.09 4.56
C THR A 65 -10.06 -15.06 4.57
N ARG A 66 -10.78 -14.96 5.69
CA ARG A 66 -11.86 -13.98 5.84
C ARG A 66 -11.32 -12.54 5.81
N TRP A 67 -10.22 -12.26 6.50
CA TRP A 67 -9.58 -10.95 6.48
C TRP A 67 -9.08 -10.59 5.09
N PHE A 68 -8.47 -11.55 4.40
CA PHE A 68 -8.01 -11.35 3.03
C PHE A 68 -9.17 -11.03 2.08
N LEU A 69 -10.27 -11.80 2.14
CA LEU A 69 -11.46 -11.56 1.32
C LEU A 69 -12.10 -10.20 1.64
N ASN A 70 -12.23 -9.84 2.93
CA ASN A 70 -12.71 -8.53 3.32
C ASN A 70 -11.84 -7.41 2.73
N SER A 71 -10.52 -7.54 2.81
CA SER A 71 -9.59 -6.56 2.22
C SER A 71 -9.77 -6.45 0.71
N VAL A 72 -9.92 -7.57 0.01
CA VAL A 72 -10.15 -7.58 -1.45
C VAL A 72 -11.47 -6.89 -1.81
N VAL A 73 -12.55 -7.22 -1.09
CA VAL A 73 -13.88 -6.63 -1.33
C VAL A 73 -13.86 -5.13 -1.05
N VAL A 74 -13.39 -4.73 0.14
CA VAL A 74 -13.34 -3.30 0.52
C VAL A 74 -12.46 -2.52 -0.44
N THR A 75 -11.26 -3.01 -0.75
CA THR A 75 -10.35 -2.35 -1.69
C THR A 75 -10.94 -2.28 -3.09
N GLY A 76 -11.54 -3.36 -3.58
CA GLY A 76 -12.16 -3.39 -4.89
C GLY A 76 -13.31 -2.38 -5.02
N VAL A 77 -14.24 -2.40 -4.07
CA VAL A 77 -15.38 -1.46 -4.06
C VAL A 77 -14.92 -0.01 -3.95
N THR A 78 -14.03 0.29 -2.99
CA THR A 78 -13.52 1.65 -2.81
C THR A 78 -12.72 2.15 -4.02
N THR A 79 -11.91 1.29 -4.65
CA THR A 79 -11.15 1.68 -5.85
C THR A 79 -12.08 2.03 -7.00
N VAL A 80 -13.07 1.17 -7.30
CA VAL A 80 -14.04 1.41 -8.37
C VAL A 80 -14.84 2.68 -8.09
N ALA A 81 -15.39 2.83 -6.89
CA ALA A 81 -16.15 4.02 -6.51
C ALA A 81 -15.30 5.29 -6.60
N THR A 82 -14.06 5.24 -6.13
CA THR A 82 -13.11 6.36 -6.19
C THR A 82 -12.82 6.76 -7.63
N ILE A 83 -12.53 5.80 -8.52
CA ILE A 83 -12.24 6.07 -9.93
C ILE A 83 -13.46 6.74 -10.60
N ILE A 84 -14.67 6.21 -10.38
CA ILE A 84 -15.88 6.77 -10.96
C ILE A 84 -16.12 8.19 -10.46
N LEU A 85 -16.16 8.40 -9.14
CA LEU A 85 -16.48 9.69 -8.54
C LEU A 85 -15.42 10.75 -8.88
N GLN A 86 -14.14 10.39 -8.80
CA GLN A 86 -13.05 11.33 -9.11
C GLN A 86 -13.00 11.66 -10.59
N SER A 87 -13.27 10.69 -11.48
CA SER A 87 -13.34 10.96 -12.93
C SER A 87 -14.50 11.88 -13.27
N MET A 88 -15.68 11.68 -12.66
CA MET A 88 -16.83 12.56 -12.84
C MET A 88 -16.54 13.97 -12.33
N ALA A 89 -15.97 14.09 -11.12
CA ALA A 89 -15.60 15.38 -10.55
C ALA A 89 -14.53 16.10 -11.38
N ALA A 90 -13.48 15.39 -11.79
CA ALA A 90 -12.42 15.93 -12.65
C ALA A 90 -12.98 16.39 -14.01
N TYR A 91 -13.87 15.61 -14.62
CA TYR A 91 -14.52 15.97 -15.88
C TYR A 91 -15.39 17.24 -15.71
N ALA A 92 -16.20 17.30 -14.65
CA ALA A 92 -17.05 18.45 -14.38
C ALA A 92 -16.20 19.72 -14.19
N VAL A 93 -15.15 19.65 -13.38
CA VAL A 93 -14.26 20.80 -13.16
C VAL A 93 -13.47 21.17 -14.41
N ALA A 94 -13.03 20.19 -15.21
CA ALA A 94 -12.21 20.50 -16.39
C ALA A 94 -13.04 21.00 -17.59
N LYS A 95 -14.19 20.41 -17.85
CA LYS A 95 -14.92 20.55 -19.14
C LYS A 95 -16.24 21.31 -19.04
N ILE A 96 -16.89 21.34 -17.85
CA ILE A 96 -18.20 21.95 -17.72
C ILE A 96 -18.04 23.38 -17.22
N PRO A 97 -18.59 24.40 -17.91
CA PRO A 97 -18.70 25.76 -17.38
C PRO A 97 -19.86 25.83 -16.40
N PHE A 98 -19.58 26.00 -15.11
CA PHE A 98 -20.61 26.19 -14.09
C PHE A 98 -20.29 27.36 -13.16
N ARG A 99 -21.37 27.99 -12.61
CA ARG A 99 -21.23 29.07 -11.64
C ARG A 99 -20.64 28.53 -10.34
N GLY A 100 -19.64 29.22 -9.78
CA GLY A 100 -18.97 28.79 -8.55
C GLY A 100 -17.74 27.92 -8.74
N LYS A 101 -17.31 27.61 -9.98
CA LYS A 101 -16.08 26.85 -10.27
C LYS A 101 -14.84 27.45 -9.58
N MET A 102 -14.77 28.80 -9.51
CA MET A 102 -13.68 29.54 -8.86
C MET A 102 -13.63 29.30 -7.33
N ILE A 103 -14.71 28.84 -6.72
CA ILE A 103 -14.80 28.53 -5.29
C ILE A 103 -14.59 27.01 -5.09
N VAL A 104 -15.28 26.20 -5.88
CA VAL A 104 -15.25 24.73 -5.76
C VAL A 104 -13.85 24.17 -5.99
N TYR A 105 -13.13 24.68 -6.99
CA TYR A 105 -11.80 24.17 -7.32
C TYR A 105 -10.77 24.38 -6.18
N PRO A 106 -10.62 25.59 -5.60
CA PRO A 106 -9.75 25.76 -4.44
C PRO A 106 -10.20 24.96 -3.21
N MET A 107 -11.50 24.76 -2.98
CA MET A 107 -12.00 23.91 -1.88
C MET A 107 -11.57 22.46 -2.04
N LEU A 108 -11.62 21.91 -3.25
CA LEU A 108 -11.10 20.56 -3.54
C LEU A 108 -9.60 20.46 -3.28
N LEU A 109 -8.83 21.49 -3.67
CA LEU A 109 -7.39 21.55 -3.39
C LEU A 109 -7.11 21.67 -1.89
N ALA A 110 -7.90 22.49 -1.16
CA ALA A 110 -7.76 22.62 0.29
C ALA A 110 -7.98 21.27 1.01
N GLY A 111 -8.89 20.43 0.51
CA GLY A 111 -9.09 19.08 1.03
C GLY A 111 -7.84 18.20 0.92
N LEU A 112 -6.99 18.42 -0.08
CA LEU A 112 -5.71 17.71 -0.22
C LEU A 112 -4.63 18.17 0.77
N MET A 113 -4.80 19.36 1.35
CA MET A 113 -3.86 19.91 2.34
C MET A 113 -4.10 19.36 3.76
N VAL A 114 -5.25 18.71 3.99
CA VAL A 114 -5.52 18.05 5.28
C VAL A 114 -4.65 16.80 5.39
N PRO A 115 -3.75 16.75 6.37
CA PRO A 115 -2.90 15.58 6.57
C PRO A 115 -3.76 14.38 6.99
N LYS A 116 -3.65 13.27 6.26
CA LYS A 116 -4.42 12.04 6.52
C LYS A 116 -4.15 11.49 7.92
N GLU A 117 -2.94 11.70 8.41
CA GLU A 117 -2.49 11.29 9.74
C GLU A 117 -3.30 11.97 10.86
N ALA A 118 -3.68 13.23 10.68
CA ALA A 118 -4.52 13.96 11.64
C ALA A 118 -5.96 13.42 11.71
N MET A 119 -6.43 12.76 10.66
CA MET A 119 -7.76 12.16 10.61
C MET A 119 -7.80 10.75 11.21
N PHE A 120 -6.65 10.10 11.45
CA PHE A 120 -6.59 8.72 11.90
C PHE A 120 -7.27 8.50 13.27
N ILE A 121 -6.95 9.35 14.25
CA ILE A 121 -7.51 9.24 15.62
C ILE A 121 -9.04 9.50 15.62
N PRO A 122 -9.56 10.59 15.04
CA PRO A 122 -11.01 10.81 14.95
C PRO A 122 -11.76 9.66 14.25
N LEU A 123 -11.23 9.14 13.14
CA LEU A 123 -11.83 8.02 12.43
C LEU A 123 -11.84 6.75 13.27
N PHE A 124 -10.75 6.44 13.96
CA PHE A 124 -10.68 5.29 14.87
C PHE A 124 -11.75 5.37 15.97
N LEU A 125 -11.90 6.54 16.61
CA LEU A 125 -12.91 6.75 17.64
C LEU A 125 -14.34 6.58 17.08
N MET A 126 -14.63 7.11 15.90
CA MET A 126 -15.92 6.94 15.24
C MET A 126 -16.22 5.45 14.96
N PHE A 127 -15.24 4.68 14.47
CA PHE A 127 -15.43 3.25 14.23
C PHE A 127 -15.58 2.46 15.52
N ALA A 128 -14.88 2.84 16.58
CA ALA A 128 -15.01 2.22 17.91
C ALA A 128 -16.41 2.42 18.50
N GLU A 129 -17.00 3.61 18.34
CA GLU A 129 -18.37 3.91 18.80
C GLU A 129 -19.43 3.07 18.08
N VAL A 130 -19.21 2.68 16.83
CA VAL A 130 -20.15 1.86 16.03
C VAL A 130 -19.86 0.36 16.17
N ASN A 131 -18.97 -0.06 17.10
CA ASN A 131 -18.54 -1.45 17.30
C ASN A 131 -17.98 -2.12 16.03
N MET A 132 -17.32 -1.35 15.16
CA MET A 132 -16.66 -1.84 13.95
C MET A 132 -15.14 -2.01 14.16
N HIS A 133 -14.75 -2.74 15.23
CA HIS A 133 -13.36 -3.04 15.57
C HIS A 133 -13.06 -4.54 15.58
#